data_4167f73577f549ad914f48fff40d7a68
#
_entry.id   4167f73577f549ad914f48fff40d7a68
#
_cell.length_a   1.000
_cell.length_b   1.000
_cell.length_c   1.000
_cell.angle_alpha   90.00
_cell.angle_beta   90.00
_cell.angle_gamma   90.00
#
_symmetry.space_group_name_H-M   'P 1'
#
loop_
_entity.id
_entity.type
_entity.pdbx_description
1 polymer ?
#
loop_
_entity_poly.entity_id
_entity_poly.type
_entity_poly.pdbx_seq_one_letter_code
_entity_poly.pdbx_strand_id
1 'polypeptide(L)'
;LPVGAGSGGSNPNPDFTRKYSATNKEITMEPSVAENMRSFPPGLRAEAELVRNALIQRGLETPLVPNGLNRDEKFRRIAAAFTDITRTLGLDLRDDSLCETPERIAKMYVDEIFAGLDYSHFPKISVIENKMQVEEMVLVDDIDLVSTCEHHFVTIDGSARVAYIPGDKIIGLSKINRIVRFFAQRPQVQERLTQQVLVALQTLLETEDVAVTINAVHYCVKSRGVMDSNSATRTTALGGAFKSDPATRAEFIR
;
A
#
# COMPACT_ATOMS: atom_id res chain seq x y z
N LEU A 1 11.74 -20.66 -52.08
CA LEU A 1 12.19 -21.40 -50.90
C LEU A 1 11.27 -21.09 -49.74
N PRO A 2 10.73 -22.06 -49.00
CA PRO A 2 9.61 -21.85 -48.07
C PRO A 2 10.09 -21.46 -46.66
N VAL A 3 9.28 -20.61 -46.01
CA VAL A 3 9.41 -20.13 -44.65
C VAL A 3 8.88 -21.21 -43.69
N GLY A 4 9.73 -21.64 -42.77
CA GLY A 4 9.36 -22.58 -41.72
C GLY A 4 8.64 -21.89 -40.54
N ALA A 5 7.47 -22.41 -40.17
CA ALA A 5 6.72 -22.02 -39.00
C ALA A 5 7.31 -22.69 -37.76
N GLY A 6 7.75 -21.89 -36.80
CA GLY A 6 8.15 -22.33 -35.44
C GLY A 6 7.02 -22.11 -34.45
N SER A 7 6.38 -23.17 -34.03
CA SER A 7 5.40 -23.20 -32.95
C SER A 7 6.09 -23.18 -31.58
N GLY A 8 5.99 -22.09 -30.86
CA GLY A 8 6.39 -21.98 -29.45
C GLY A 8 5.17 -22.04 -28.55
N GLY A 9 4.87 -23.20 -27.97
CA GLY A 9 3.82 -23.39 -26.99
C GLY A 9 4.24 -22.81 -25.62
N SER A 10 3.52 -21.83 -25.13
CA SER A 10 3.57 -21.38 -23.74
C SER A 10 2.69 -22.30 -22.87
N ASN A 11 3.33 -23.00 -21.96
CA ASN A 11 2.66 -23.85 -20.97
C ASN A 11 2.15 -22.97 -19.82
N PRO A 12 0.84 -22.82 -19.60
CA PRO A 12 0.35 -22.08 -18.43
C PRO A 12 0.46 -22.96 -17.19
N ASN A 13 1.08 -22.44 -16.17
CA ASN A 13 1.18 -23.04 -14.85
C ASN A 13 -0.23 -23.23 -14.25
N PRO A 14 -0.69 -24.46 -13.94
CA PRO A 14 -2.07 -24.72 -13.54
C PRO A 14 -2.43 -24.39 -12.09
N ASP A 15 -1.53 -23.82 -11.31
CA ASP A 15 -1.75 -23.63 -9.85
C ASP A 15 -2.37 -22.29 -9.46
N PHE A 16 -2.64 -21.39 -10.42
CA PHE A 16 -3.11 -20.04 -10.09
C PHE A 16 -4.63 -19.88 -9.97
N THR A 17 -5.43 -20.88 -10.37
CA THR A 17 -6.90 -20.74 -10.47
C THR A 17 -7.71 -21.35 -9.31
N ARG A 18 -7.09 -21.82 -8.24
CA ARG A 18 -7.80 -22.65 -7.23
C ARG A 18 -8.05 -21.99 -5.86
N LYS A 19 -7.97 -20.68 -5.69
CA LYS A 19 -8.10 -20.05 -4.35
C LYS A 19 -9.22 -19.03 -4.14
N TYR A 20 -10.18 -18.87 -5.04
CA TYR A 20 -11.30 -17.96 -4.79
C TYR A 20 -12.64 -18.62 -5.11
N SER A 21 -13.11 -19.47 -4.21
CA SER A 21 -14.50 -19.91 -4.13
C SER A 21 -15.07 -19.46 -2.79
N ALA A 22 -15.95 -18.47 -2.84
CA ALA A 22 -16.65 -17.96 -1.67
C ALA A 22 -17.75 -18.95 -1.26
N THR A 23 -17.54 -19.66 -0.16
CA THR A 23 -18.61 -20.27 0.64
C THR A 23 -18.41 -19.90 2.10
N ASN A 24 -19.46 -19.36 2.72
CA ASN A 24 -19.54 -19.11 4.16
C ASN A 24 -19.16 -20.37 4.95
N LYS A 25 -17.93 -20.41 5.46
CA LYS A 25 -17.51 -21.32 6.54
C LYS A 25 -16.92 -20.45 7.64
N GLU A 26 -17.24 -20.80 8.88
CA GLU A 26 -16.62 -20.26 10.08
C GLU A 26 -15.12 -20.12 9.88
N ILE A 27 -14.62 -18.88 10.01
CA ILE A 27 -13.20 -18.54 9.82
C ILE A 27 -12.46 -19.06 11.04
N THR A 28 -12.04 -20.32 10.98
CA THR A 28 -10.93 -20.76 11.82
C THR A 28 -9.67 -20.07 11.29
N MET A 29 -9.11 -19.16 12.08
CA MET A 29 -7.88 -18.44 11.72
C MET A 29 -6.77 -19.44 11.40
N GLU A 30 -6.20 -19.32 10.20
CA GLU A 30 -5.00 -20.07 9.81
C GLU A 30 -3.87 -19.81 10.81
N PRO A 31 -3.05 -20.80 11.18
CA PRO A 31 -1.94 -20.65 12.14
C PRO A 31 -0.99 -19.48 11.80
N SER A 32 -0.79 -19.18 10.51
CA SER A 32 0.00 -18.05 10.02
C SER A 32 -0.55 -16.67 10.43
N VAL A 33 -1.87 -16.53 10.58
CA VAL A 33 -2.50 -15.27 11.02
C VAL A 33 -2.30 -15.07 12.52
N ALA A 34 -2.42 -16.14 13.32
CA ALA A 34 -2.19 -16.10 14.75
C ALA A 34 -0.70 -15.85 15.09
N GLU A 35 0.22 -16.32 14.28
CA GLU A 35 1.66 -16.12 14.42
C GLU A 35 2.08 -14.68 14.08
N ASN A 36 1.47 -14.10 13.05
CA ASN A 36 1.64 -12.70 12.68
C ASN A 36 1.11 -11.73 13.76
N MET A 37 0.10 -12.11 14.55
CA MET A 37 -0.38 -11.29 15.67
C MET A 37 0.60 -11.26 16.86
N ARG A 38 1.46 -12.27 17.03
CA ARG A 38 2.34 -12.43 18.22
C ARG A 38 3.75 -11.85 18.06
N SER A 39 4.16 -11.43 16.86
CA SER A 39 5.60 -11.27 16.52
C SER A 39 6.08 -9.82 16.36
N PHE A 40 5.36 -8.82 16.88
CA PHE A 40 5.75 -7.42 16.70
C PHE A 40 6.16 -6.72 18.00
N PRO A 41 7.02 -5.67 17.92
CA PRO A 41 7.60 -5.06 19.09
C PRO A 41 6.52 -4.51 20.03
N PRO A 42 6.67 -4.68 21.35
CA PRO A 42 5.80 -4.04 22.33
C PRO A 42 5.96 -2.52 22.26
N GLY A 43 4.84 -1.77 22.33
CA GLY A 43 4.87 -0.32 22.47
C GLY A 43 4.38 0.47 21.26
N LEU A 44 3.62 -0.13 20.35
CA LEU A 44 2.92 0.64 19.31
C LEU A 44 1.86 1.55 19.94
N ARG A 45 1.59 2.69 19.29
CA ARG A 45 0.44 3.51 19.66
C ARG A 45 -0.86 2.75 19.43
N ALA A 46 -1.85 2.96 20.28
CA ALA A 46 -3.12 2.23 20.28
C ALA A 46 -3.81 2.30 18.90
N GLU A 47 -3.76 3.47 18.24
CA GLU A 47 -4.37 3.66 16.91
C GLU A 47 -3.65 2.83 15.83
N ALA A 48 -2.33 2.73 15.91
CA ALA A 48 -1.53 1.93 14.98
C ALA A 48 -1.84 0.44 15.13
N GLU A 49 -1.94 -0.03 16.36
CA GLU A 49 -2.29 -1.41 16.68
C GLU A 49 -3.73 -1.75 16.24
N LEU A 50 -4.69 -0.85 16.51
CA LEU A 50 -6.08 -1.00 16.12
C LEU A 50 -6.23 -1.15 14.61
N VAL A 51 -5.63 -0.25 13.83
CA VAL A 51 -5.66 -0.28 12.35
C VAL A 51 -4.98 -1.53 11.82
N ARG A 52 -3.80 -1.88 12.35
CA ARG A 52 -3.08 -3.07 11.92
C ARG A 52 -3.91 -4.35 12.14
N ASN A 53 -4.51 -4.49 13.32
CA ASN A 53 -5.35 -5.65 13.63
C ASN A 53 -6.57 -5.75 12.71
N ALA A 54 -7.22 -4.61 12.39
CA ALA A 54 -8.33 -4.56 11.45
C ALA A 54 -7.91 -5.02 10.03
N LEU A 55 -6.71 -4.64 9.58
CA LEU A 55 -6.17 -5.07 8.29
C LEU A 55 -5.82 -6.56 8.27
N ILE A 56 -5.22 -7.08 9.34
CA ILE A 56 -4.93 -8.52 9.48
C ILE A 56 -6.20 -9.35 9.43
N GLN A 57 -7.22 -8.96 10.21
CA GLN A 57 -8.52 -9.65 10.24
C GLN A 57 -9.21 -9.69 8.87
N ARG A 58 -9.01 -8.66 8.04
CA ARG A 58 -9.57 -8.57 6.68
C ARG A 58 -8.65 -9.16 5.60
N GLY A 59 -7.47 -9.68 5.95
CA GLY A 59 -6.49 -10.21 5.00
C GLY A 59 -5.87 -9.15 4.08
N LEU A 60 -5.87 -7.89 4.52
CA LEU A 60 -5.41 -6.73 3.75
C LEU A 60 -4.05 -6.20 4.21
N GLU A 61 -3.46 -6.77 5.29
CA GLU A 61 -2.12 -6.36 5.70
C GLU A 61 -1.08 -6.76 4.64
N THR A 62 -0.02 -5.95 4.53
CA THR A 62 1.13 -6.30 3.69
C THR A 62 1.70 -7.64 4.16
N PRO A 63 1.99 -8.60 3.27
CA PRO A 63 2.53 -9.90 3.67
C PRO A 63 3.95 -9.75 4.22
N LEU A 64 4.07 -9.66 5.54
CA LEU A 64 5.34 -9.51 6.25
C LEU A 64 5.70 -10.80 6.98
N VAL A 65 6.99 -11.14 6.95
CA VAL A 65 7.58 -12.19 7.78
C VAL A 65 8.53 -11.51 8.77
N PRO A 66 8.36 -11.74 10.08
CA PRO A 66 9.31 -11.25 11.08
C PRO A 66 10.71 -11.81 10.81
N ASN A 67 11.69 -10.93 10.68
CA ASN A 67 13.08 -11.33 10.43
C ASN A 67 14.04 -10.94 11.55
N GLY A 68 13.54 -10.30 12.62
CA GLY A 68 14.34 -9.89 13.78
C GLY A 68 15.39 -8.81 13.52
N LEU A 69 15.44 -8.25 12.29
CA LEU A 69 16.45 -7.26 11.92
C LEU A 69 16.04 -5.87 12.38
N ASN A 70 16.95 -5.19 13.07
CA ASN A 70 16.78 -3.76 13.35
C ASN A 70 17.09 -2.89 12.11
N ARG A 71 16.84 -1.58 12.21
CA ARG A 71 17.03 -0.62 11.12
C ARG A 71 18.45 -0.67 10.55
N ASP A 72 19.48 -0.68 11.39
CA ASP A 72 20.88 -0.61 10.94
C ASP A 72 21.34 -1.91 10.28
N GLU A 73 20.79 -3.03 10.72
CA GLU A 73 21.06 -4.31 10.11
C GLU A 73 20.38 -4.45 8.74
N LYS A 74 19.13 -3.99 8.60
CA LYS A 74 18.45 -3.88 7.30
C LYS A 74 19.25 -3.00 6.34
N PHE A 75 19.68 -1.82 6.80
CA PHE A 75 20.51 -0.89 6.01
C PHE A 75 21.77 -1.58 5.50
N ARG A 76 22.57 -2.18 6.39
CA ARG A 76 23.83 -2.82 6.02
C ARG A 76 23.63 -3.95 5.01
N ARG A 77 22.62 -4.81 5.20
CA ARG A 77 22.33 -5.94 4.30
C ARG A 77 21.85 -5.46 2.93
N ILE A 78 21.02 -4.44 2.88
CA ILE A 78 20.54 -3.86 1.61
C ILE A 78 21.70 -3.18 0.87
N ALA A 79 22.54 -2.40 1.56
CA ALA A 79 23.72 -1.78 0.95
C ALA A 79 24.67 -2.83 0.36
N ALA A 80 24.95 -3.92 1.08
CA ALA A 80 25.76 -5.02 0.57
C ALA A 80 25.14 -5.67 -0.69
N ALA A 81 23.83 -5.92 -0.69
CA ALA A 81 23.14 -6.49 -1.85
C ALA A 81 23.22 -5.57 -3.07
N PHE A 82 23.06 -4.25 -2.89
CA PHE A 82 23.20 -3.28 -3.98
C PHE A 82 24.65 -3.12 -4.45
N THR A 83 25.63 -3.28 -3.56
CA THR A 83 27.04 -3.38 -3.94
C THR A 83 27.28 -4.54 -4.92
N ASP A 84 26.72 -5.71 -4.61
CA ASP A 84 26.84 -6.90 -5.47
C ASP A 84 26.09 -6.72 -6.81
N ILE A 85 24.89 -6.13 -6.77
CA ILE A 85 24.14 -5.79 -8.01
C ILE A 85 24.96 -4.85 -8.91
N THR A 86 25.50 -3.77 -8.33
CA THR A 86 26.28 -2.75 -9.06
C THR A 86 27.52 -3.36 -9.71
N ARG A 87 28.26 -4.20 -8.97
CA ARG A 87 29.41 -4.95 -9.51
C ARG A 87 29.01 -5.94 -10.60
N THR A 88 27.89 -6.64 -10.44
CA THR A 88 27.38 -7.58 -11.44
C THR A 88 27.02 -6.89 -12.73
N LEU A 89 26.55 -5.63 -12.67
CA LEU A 89 26.31 -4.79 -13.84
C LEU A 89 27.60 -4.24 -14.50
N GLY A 90 28.78 -4.47 -13.90
CA GLY A 90 30.05 -4.01 -14.39
C GLY A 90 30.35 -2.54 -14.08
N LEU A 91 29.62 -1.93 -13.13
CA LEU A 91 29.85 -0.53 -12.73
C LEU A 91 31.00 -0.44 -11.72
N ASP A 92 31.82 0.61 -11.85
CA ASP A 92 32.98 0.83 -11.00
C ASP A 92 32.62 1.69 -9.78
N LEU A 93 32.52 1.05 -8.61
CA LEU A 93 32.24 1.73 -7.35
C LEU A 93 33.42 2.58 -6.79
N ARG A 94 34.55 2.64 -7.53
CA ARG A 94 35.63 3.59 -7.20
C ARG A 94 35.41 4.97 -7.81
N ASP A 95 34.48 5.05 -8.77
CA ASP A 95 34.06 6.33 -9.35
C ASP A 95 33.31 7.16 -8.30
N ASP A 96 33.63 8.44 -8.23
CA ASP A 96 33.11 9.38 -7.23
C ASP A 96 31.59 9.60 -7.34
N SER A 97 31.01 9.41 -8.51
CA SER A 97 29.54 9.50 -8.72
C SER A 97 28.79 8.25 -8.26
N LEU A 98 29.45 7.09 -8.18
CA LEU A 98 28.84 5.80 -7.89
C LEU A 98 29.19 5.24 -6.51
N CYS A 99 30.27 5.71 -5.88
CA CYS A 99 30.84 5.12 -4.67
C CYS A 99 29.85 5.03 -3.49
N GLU A 100 28.91 5.99 -3.37
CA GLU A 100 27.89 6.01 -2.31
C GLU A 100 26.51 5.46 -2.78
N THR A 101 26.37 4.98 -4.01
CA THR A 101 25.08 4.52 -4.56
C THR A 101 24.45 3.40 -3.74
N PRO A 102 25.19 2.36 -3.30
CA PRO A 102 24.60 1.29 -2.47
C PRO A 102 24.00 1.79 -1.17
N GLU A 103 24.70 2.69 -0.46
CA GLU A 103 24.26 3.27 0.81
C GLU A 103 23.06 4.21 0.61
N ARG A 104 23.07 5.01 -0.45
CA ARG A 104 21.94 5.90 -0.79
C ARG A 104 20.68 5.10 -1.08
N ILE A 105 20.79 4.00 -1.83
CA ILE A 105 19.65 3.10 -2.12
C ILE A 105 19.17 2.42 -0.83
N ALA A 106 20.10 1.93 0.00
CA ALA A 106 19.75 1.30 1.27
C ALA A 106 19.00 2.25 2.20
N LYS A 107 19.46 3.50 2.31
CA LYS A 107 18.80 4.55 3.09
C LYS A 107 17.42 4.86 2.54
N MET A 108 17.30 5.07 1.24
CA MET A 108 16.01 5.30 0.57
C MET A 108 15.02 4.17 0.85
N TYR A 109 15.46 2.91 0.78
CA TYR A 109 14.57 1.76 1.02
C TYR A 109 14.13 1.66 2.48
N VAL A 110 15.05 1.83 3.43
CA VAL A 110 14.74 1.62 4.85
C VAL A 110 14.01 2.80 5.45
N ASP A 111 14.44 4.03 5.14
CA ASP A 111 14.00 5.24 5.86
C ASP A 111 12.92 6.04 5.11
N GLU A 112 12.71 5.77 3.80
CA GLU A 112 11.86 6.61 2.96
C GLU A 112 10.73 5.79 2.30
N ILE A 113 11.02 5.08 1.19
CA ILE A 113 9.97 4.45 0.37
C ILE A 113 9.33 3.22 0.99
N PHE A 114 9.97 2.55 1.95
CA PHE A 114 9.42 1.41 2.69
C PHE A 114 9.31 1.65 4.20
N ALA A 115 9.40 2.90 4.64
CA ALA A 115 9.25 3.28 6.05
C ALA A 115 7.88 2.87 6.63
N GLY A 116 6.83 2.81 5.81
CA GLY A 116 5.49 2.40 6.20
C GLY A 116 5.34 0.91 6.53
N LEU A 117 6.38 0.09 6.30
CA LEU A 117 6.39 -1.31 6.78
C LEU A 117 6.55 -1.39 8.31
N ASP A 118 7.05 -0.34 8.93
CA ASP A 118 7.18 -0.24 10.39
C ASP A 118 6.05 0.62 10.97
N TYR A 119 5.15 0.00 11.72
CA TYR A 119 4.02 0.68 12.36
C TYR A 119 4.43 1.68 13.46
N SER A 120 5.68 1.70 13.90
CA SER A 120 6.17 2.78 14.77
C SER A 120 6.14 4.15 14.06
N HIS A 121 6.18 4.15 12.72
CA HIS A 121 6.03 5.34 11.88
C HIS A 121 4.56 5.69 11.56
N PHE A 122 3.59 4.88 12.02
CA PHE A 122 2.17 5.22 11.82
C PHE A 122 1.89 6.63 12.35
N PRO A 123 1.17 7.50 11.63
CA PRO A 123 0.97 8.88 12.03
C PRO A 123 0.25 8.98 13.40
N LYS A 124 0.63 9.96 14.21
CA LYS A 124 -0.16 10.33 15.38
C LYS A 124 -1.52 10.85 14.89
N ILE A 125 -2.58 10.17 15.26
CA ILE A 125 -3.94 10.52 14.86
C ILE A 125 -4.55 11.49 15.88
N SER A 126 -5.30 12.45 15.37
CA SER A 126 -6.15 13.32 16.17
C SER A 126 -7.57 13.18 15.65
N VAL A 127 -8.37 12.46 16.39
CA VAL A 127 -9.82 12.35 16.21
C VAL A 127 -10.47 13.12 17.36
N ILE A 128 -11.48 13.88 17.05
CA ILE A 128 -12.26 14.67 18.02
C ILE A 128 -13.74 14.35 17.87
N GLU A 129 -14.51 14.62 18.92
CA GLU A 129 -15.97 14.50 18.88
C GLU A 129 -16.59 15.49 17.88
N ASN A 130 -17.59 15.04 17.14
CA ASN A 130 -18.34 15.84 16.16
C ASN A 130 -19.36 16.76 16.85
N LYS A 131 -18.87 17.63 17.75
CA LYS A 131 -19.72 18.60 18.48
C LYS A 131 -20.41 19.63 17.57
N MET A 132 -19.86 19.81 16.37
CA MET A 132 -20.42 20.72 15.36
C MET A 132 -21.59 20.09 14.60
N GLN A 133 -21.87 18.81 14.83
CA GLN A 133 -22.93 18.07 14.13
C GLN A 133 -22.80 18.17 12.59
N VAL A 134 -21.58 18.00 12.08
CA VAL A 134 -21.34 17.92 10.64
C VAL A 134 -21.94 16.61 10.14
N GLU A 135 -22.91 16.70 9.24
CA GLU A 135 -23.62 15.55 8.64
C GLU A 135 -23.29 15.39 7.17
N GLU A 136 -22.70 16.42 6.55
CA GLU A 136 -22.35 16.41 5.13
C GLU A 136 -21.01 15.70 4.89
N MET A 137 -20.82 15.27 3.64
CA MET A 137 -19.59 14.64 3.19
C MET A 137 -18.38 15.57 3.40
N VAL A 138 -17.35 15.07 4.06
CA VAL A 138 -16.04 15.73 4.10
C VAL A 138 -15.15 15.09 3.04
N LEU A 139 -14.72 15.86 2.07
CA LEU A 139 -13.89 15.42 0.94
C LEU A 139 -12.51 16.06 1.00
N VAL A 140 -11.47 15.24 0.86
CA VAL A 140 -10.08 15.66 0.63
C VAL A 140 -9.65 15.13 -0.72
N ASP A 141 -9.38 16.04 -1.64
CA ASP A 141 -9.03 15.73 -3.02
C ASP A 141 -7.54 16.00 -3.29
N ASP A 142 -7.04 15.49 -4.41
CA ASP A 142 -5.70 15.71 -4.93
C ASP A 142 -4.59 15.45 -3.88
N ILE A 143 -4.76 14.41 -3.08
CA ILE A 143 -3.71 13.99 -2.14
C ILE A 143 -2.57 13.36 -2.93
N ASP A 144 -1.41 14.01 -2.97
CA ASP A 144 -0.20 13.47 -3.62
C ASP A 144 0.11 12.06 -3.12
N LEU A 145 0.34 11.15 -4.05
CA LEU A 145 0.63 9.75 -3.76
C LEU A 145 1.80 9.26 -4.61
N VAL A 146 2.89 8.94 -3.94
CA VAL A 146 4.01 8.19 -4.53
C VAL A 146 4.19 6.90 -3.76
N SER A 147 4.13 5.78 -4.48
CA SER A 147 4.31 4.44 -3.92
C SER A 147 5.25 3.60 -4.77
N THR A 148 5.44 2.34 -4.43
CA THR A 148 6.35 1.43 -5.12
C THR A 148 5.62 0.14 -5.47
N CYS A 149 5.60 -0.22 -6.74
CA CYS A 149 5.03 -1.48 -7.21
C CYS A 149 5.78 -2.68 -6.59
N GLU A 150 5.08 -3.59 -5.93
CA GLU A 150 5.71 -4.74 -5.25
C GLU A 150 6.35 -5.75 -6.21
N HIS A 151 5.93 -5.77 -7.49
CA HIS A 151 6.43 -6.74 -8.47
C HIS A 151 7.81 -6.37 -9.04
N HIS A 152 8.11 -5.08 -9.17
CA HIS A 152 9.34 -4.62 -9.85
C HIS A 152 10.10 -3.55 -9.05
N PHE A 153 9.60 -3.14 -7.91
CA PHE A 153 10.14 -2.06 -7.06
C PHE A 153 10.36 -0.74 -7.81
N VAL A 154 9.48 -0.46 -8.77
CA VAL A 154 9.44 0.81 -9.51
C VAL A 154 8.24 1.65 -9.08
N THR A 155 8.31 2.94 -9.33
CA THR A 155 7.37 3.96 -8.86
C THR A 155 5.94 3.72 -9.37
N ILE A 156 5.00 4.00 -8.48
CA ILE A 156 3.59 4.30 -8.76
C ILE A 156 3.41 5.77 -8.39
N ASP A 157 2.95 6.60 -9.31
CA ASP A 157 2.85 8.05 -9.14
C ASP A 157 1.45 8.53 -9.51
N GLY A 158 0.80 9.27 -8.60
CA GLY A 158 -0.57 9.70 -8.81
C GLY A 158 -1.16 10.49 -7.66
N SER A 159 -2.48 10.43 -7.53
CA SER A 159 -3.21 11.09 -6.47
C SER A 159 -4.31 10.21 -5.87
N ALA A 160 -4.67 10.53 -4.64
CA ALA A 160 -5.78 9.93 -3.94
C ALA A 160 -6.87 10.98 -3.65
N ARG A 161 -8.13 10.54 -3.70
CA ARG A 161 -9.31 11.25 -3.22
C ARG A 161 -9.89 10.42 -2.08
N VAL A 162 -10.18 11.07 -0.96
CA VAL A 162 -10.73 10.44 0.24
C VAL A 162 -11.94 11.23 0.71
N ALA A 163 -13.05 10.55 0.95
CA ALA A 163 -14.21 11.14 1.57
C ALA A 163 -14.73 10.31 2.74
N TYR A 164 -15.39 10.97 3.68
CA TYR A 164 -16.16 10.30 4.71
C TYR A 164 -17.39 11.14 5.10
N ILE A 165 -18.43 10.48 5.56
CA ILE A 165 -19.56 11.14 6.21
C ILE A 165 -19.35 11.00 7.71
N PRO A 166 -19.23 12.12 8.46
CA PRO A 166 -18.99 12.05 9.89
C PRO A 166 -20.14 11.40 10.66
N GLY A 167 -19.81 10.50 11.58
CA GLY A 167 -20.69 10.10 12.67
C GLY A 167 -20.36 10.93 13.92
N ASP A 168 -20.09 10.24 15.02
CA ASP A 168 -19.72 10.86 16.30
C ASP A 168 -18.30 11.47 16.30
N LYS A 169 -17.50 11.16 15.28
CA LYS A 169 -16.07 11.51 15.20
C LYS A 169 -15.73 12.22 13.91
N ILE A 170 -14.81 13.19 14.02
CA ILE A 170 -14.15 13.84 12.89
C ILE A 170 -12.63 13.75 13.03
N ILE A 171 -11.92 13.73 11.90
CA ILE A 171 -10.46 13.60 11.86
C ILE A 171 -9.82 14.87 11.29
N GLY A 172 -8.67 15.24 11.83
CA GLY A 172 -7.91 16.36 11.26
C GLY A 172 -7.48 16.07 9.82
N LEU A 173 -7.74 16.98 8.87
CA LEU A 173 -7.51 16.79 7.43
C LEU A 173 -6.09 16.32 7.12
N SER A 174 -5.06 16.93 7.74
CA SER A 174 -3.67 16.50 7.57
C SER A 174 -3.38 15.06 8.01
N LYS A 175 -4.27 14.44 8.80
CA LYS A 175 -4.11 13.05 9.22
C LYS A 175 -4.52 12.09 8.12
N ILE A 176 -5.51 12.45 7.32
CA ILE A 176 -5.92 11.70 6.13
C ILE A 176 -4.74 11.59 5.16
N ASN A 177 -4.10 12.71 4.82
CA ASN A 177 -2.91 12.72 3.95
C ASN A 177 -1.77 11.85 4.50
N ARG A 178 -1.54 11.91 5.81
CA ARG A 178 -0.49 11.11 6.44
C ARG A 178 -0.80 9.60 6.46
N ILE A 179 -2.08 9.22 6.58
CA ILE A 179 -2.52 7.82 6.49
C ILE A 179 -2.30 7.31 5.06
N VAL A 180 -2.71 8.08 4.04
CA VAL A 180 -2.45 7.74 2.63
C VAL A 180 -0.97 7.54 2.40
N ARG A 181 -0.13 8.49 2.83
CA ARG A 181 1.33 8.42 2.69
C ARG A 181 1.92 7.21 3.42
N PHE A 182 1.48 6.92 4.64
CA PHE A 182 1.98 5.78 5.41
C PHE A 182 1.78 4.45 4.69
N PHE A 183 0.61 4.23 4.10
CA PHE A 183 0.34 3.03 3.33
C PHE A 183 0.99 3.06 1.94
N ALA A 184 1.22 4.22 1.35
CA ALA A 184 1.96 4.36 0.10
C ALA A 184 3.46 4.02 0.27
N GLN A 185 4.04 4.24 1.44
CA GLN A 185 5.45 3.93 1.75
C GLN A 185 5.66 2.43 2.03
N ARG A 186 5.16 1.57 1.14
CA ARG A 186 5.29 0.10 1.17
C ARG A 186 5.42 -0.44 -0.24
N PRO A 187 5.94 -1.67 -0.43
CA PRO A 187 5.70 -2.39 -1.69
C PRO A 187 4.19 -2.66 -1.83
N GLN A 188 3.58 -2.19 -2.92
CA GLN A 188 2.12 -2.18 -3.08
C GLN A 188 1.63 -2.74 -4.42
N VAL A 189 0.41 -3.28 -4.37
CA VAL A 189 -0.53 -3.26 -5.49
C VAL A 189 -1.58 -2.19 -5.17
N GLN A 190 -2.03 -1.45 -6.17
CA GLN A 190 -2.88 -0.28 -5.98
C GLN A 190 -4.24 -0.65 -5.35
N GLU A 191 -4.76 -1.82 -5.66
CA GLU A 191 -6.01 -2.34 -5.10
C GLU A 191 -5.92 -2.53 -3.58
N ARG A 192 -4.82 -3.12 -3.10
CA ARG A 192 -4.59 -3.30 -1.66
C ARG A 192 -4.37 -1.95 -0.98
N LEU A 193 -3.58 -1.06 -1.55
CA LEU A 193 -3.35 0.29 -1.03
C LEU A 193 -4.67 1.04 -0.81
N THR A 194 -5.57 1.02 -1.82
CA THR A 194 -6.88 1.66 -1.75
C THR A 194 -7.72 1.10 -0.60
N GLN A 195 -7.74 -0.22 -0.44
CA GLN A 195 -8.47 -0.88 0.64
C GLN A 195 -7.84 -0.63 2.02
N GLN A 196 -6.52 -0.59 2.13
CA GLN A 196 -5.83 -0.30 3.39
C GLN A 196 -6.18 1.09 3.91
N VAL A 197 -6.21 2.10 3.04
CA VAL A 197 -6.61 3.45 3.40
C VAL A 197 -8.07 3.50 3.85
N LEU A 198 -8.98 2.85 3.12
CA LEU A 198 -10.40 2.76 3.49
C LEU A 198 -10.57 2.17 4.89
N VAL A 199 -10.02 0.97 5.12
CA VAL A 199 -10.16 0.25 6.40
C VAL A 199 -9.54 1.03 7.55
N ALA A 200 -8.39 1.68 7.33
CA ALA A 200 -7.77 2.50 8.37
C ALA A 200 -8.67 3.66 8.80
N LEU A 201 -9.29 4.35 7.85
CA LEU A 201 -10.20 5.46 8.15
C LEU A 201 -11.51 5.00 8.79
N GLN A 202 -12.12 3.91 8.29
CA GLN A 202 -13.30 3.31 8.91
C GLN A 202 -13.03 2.95 10.37
N THR A 203 -11.88 2.33 10.64
CA THR A 203 -11.48 1.90 11.98
C THR A 203 -11.26 3.10 12.91
N LEU A 204 -10.61 4.16 12.45
CA LEU A 204 -10.26 5.34 13.26
C LEU A 204 -11.46 6.26 13.50
N LEU A 205 -12.37 6.37 12.54
CA LEU A 205 -13.57 7.20 12.62
C LEU A 205 -14.77 6.47 13.21
N GLU A 206 -14.67 5.14 13.37
CA GLU A 206 -15.76 4.28 13.83
C GLU A 206 -17.03 4.42 12.97
N THR A 207 -16.85 4.56 11.64
CA THR A 207 -17.94 4.66 10.66
C THR A 207 -17.61 3.79 9.46
N GLU A 208 -18.66 3.20 8.84
CA GLU A 208 -18.50 2.51 7.55
C GLU A 208 -18.53 3.50 6.36
N ASP A 209 -18.97 4.75 6.57
CA ASP A 209 -19.21 5.74 5.52
C ASP A 209 -17.91 6.43 5.09
N VAL A 210 -17.05 5.67 4.42
CA VAL A 210 -15.76 6.12 3.89
C VAL A 210 -15.64 5.71 2.43
N ALA A 211 -15.05 6.57 1.61
CA ALA A 211 -14.72 6.30 0.21
C ALA A 211 -13.30 6.72 -0.11
N VAL A 212 -12.62 5.92 -0.92
CA VAL A 212 -11.24 6.18 -1.37
C VAL A 212 -11.14 5.88 -2.86
N THR A 213 -10.59 6.80 -3.63
CA THR A 213 -10.18 6.57 -5.03
C THR A 213 -8.72 6.93 -5.19
N ILE A 214 -7.96 6.09 -5.88
CA ILE A 214 -6.59 6.35 -6.28
C ILE A 214 -6.51 6.30 -7.79
N ASN A 215 -5.89 7.32 -8.39
CA ASN A 215 -5.59 7.37 -9.82
C ASN A 215 -4.08 7.54 -9.99
N ALA A 216 -3.42 6.57 -10.61
CA ALA A 216 -1.95 6.58 -10.67
C ALA A 216 -1.40 5.96 -11.95
N VAL A 217 -0.22 6.43 -12.34
CA VAL A 217 0.61 5.89 -13.42
C VAL A 217 1.59 4.88 -12.83
N HIS A 218 1.66 3.70 -13.43
CA HIS A 218 2.56 2.63 -13.01
C HIS A 218 3.81 2.60 -13.90
N TYR A 219 4.96 2.90 -13.34
CA TYR A 219 6.21 2.88 -14.10
C TYR A 219 6.64 1.46 -14.49
N CYS A 220 6.14 0.43 -13.85
CA CYS A 220 6.31 -0.96 -14.30
C CYS A 220 5.63 -1.26 -15.65
N VAL A 221 4.66 -0.43 -16.05
CA VAL A 221 4.00 -0.47 -17.37
C VAL A 221 4.59 0.58 -18.29
N LYS A 222 4.86 1.80 -17.78
CA LYS A 222 5.29 2.96 -18.56
C LYS A 222 6.74 2.88 -19.00
N SER A 223 7.68 2.56 -18.09
CA SER A 223 9.12 2.67 -18.36
C SER A 223 9.79 1.38 -18.82
N ARG A 224 9.06 0.27 -18.82
CA ARG A 224 9.55 -1.06 -19.23
C ARG A 224 8.37 -1.96 -19.62
N GLY A 225 8.65 -3.19 -20.09
CA GLY A 225 7.62 -4.16 -20.48
C GLY A 225 6.77 -3.64 -21.64
N VAL A 226 5.51 -3.32 -21.37
CA VAL A 226 4.54 -2.84 -22.38
C VAL A 226 4.88 -1.45 -22.92
N MET A 227 5.57 -0.61 -22.12
CA MET A 227 5.96 0.76 -22.47
C MET A 227 4.78 1.68 -22.85
N ASP A 228 3.61 1.46 -22.26
CA ASP A 228 2.46 2.33 -22.46
C ASP A 228 2.58 3.59 -21.57
N SER A 229 2.84 4.73 -22.22
CA SER A 229 3.05 6.02 -21.54
C SER A 229 1.76 6.74 -21.17
N ASN A 230 0.60 6.32 -21.70
CA ASN A 230 -0.67 7.03 -21.61
C ASN A 230 -1.65 6.41 -20.60
N SER A 231 -1.46 5.13 -20.26
CA SER A 231 -2.37 4.46 -19.33
C SER A 231 -2.17 4.93 -17.89
N ALA A 232 -3.29 5.15 -17.21
CA ALA A 232 -3.36 5.32 -15.77
C ALA A 232 -4.38 4.33 -15.20
N THR A 233 -4.12 3.86 -13.98
CA THR A 233 -5.01 2.94 -13.28
C THR A 233 -5.81 3.68 -12.25
N ARG A 234 -7.14 3.47 -12.24
CA ARG A 234 -8.02 3.98 -11.19
C ARG A 234 -8.57 2.82 -10.38
N THR A 235 -8.39 2.87 -9.06
CA THR A 235 -8.99 1.94 -8.10
C THR A 235 -9.88 2.71 -7.15
N THR A 236 -11.05 2.14 -6.81
CA THR A 236 -12.02 2.76 -5.92
C THR A 236 -12.48 1.75 -4.88
N ALA A 237 -12.50 2.15 -3.62
CA ALA A 237 -13.06 1.43 -2.50
C ALA A 237 -14.16 2.26 -1.86
N LEU A 238 -15.33 1.66 -1.65
CA LEU A 238 -16.53 2.31 -1.13
C LEU A 238 -17.05 1.54 0.08
N GLY A 239 -17.36 2.25 1.16
CA GLY A 239 -18.02 1.72 2.35
C GLY A 239 -19.36 2.40 2.62
N GLY A 240 -20.16 1.84 3.51
CA GLY A 240 -21.40 2.43 4.01
C GLY A 240 -22.31 3.03 2.94
N ALA A 241 -22.72 4.29 3.13
CA ALA A 241 -23.58 5.04 2.22
C ALA A 241 -22.96 5.21 0.83
N PHE A 242 -21.64 5.40 0.72
CA PHE A 242 -20.96 5.47 -0.59
C PHE A 242 -21.15 4.20 -1.43
N LYS A 243 -21.33 3.05 -0.78
CA LYS A 243 -21.58 1.78 -1.46
C LYS A 243 -23.06 1.53 -1.71
N SER A 244 -23.94 1.87 -0.78
CA SER A 244 -25.36 1.52 -0.79
C SER A 244 -26.24 2.56 -1.48
N ASP A 245 -25.89 3.86 -1.40
CA ASP A 245 -26.67 4.96 -2.01
C ASP A 245 -26.03 5.47 -3.31
N PRO A 246 -26.74 5.38 -4.45
CA PRO A 246 -26.25 5.86 -5.75
C PRO A 246 -26.01 7.38 -5.80
N ALA A 247 -26.77 8.20 -5.05
CA ALA A 247 -26.61 9.65 -5.04
C ALA A 247 -25.31 10.06 -4.35
N THR A 248 -25.06 9.55 -3.15
CA THR A 248 -23.82 9.74 -2.40
C THR A 248 -22.59 9.27 -3.18
N ARG A 249 -22.72 8.10 -3.84
CA ARG A 249 -21.66 7.61 -4.72
C ARG A 249 -21.39 8.55 -5.89
N ALA A 250 -22.45 9.04 -6.56
CA ALA A 250 -22.30 9.92 -7.71
C ALA A 250 -21.67 11.27 -7.31
N GLU A 251 -21.95 11.77 -6.12
CA GLU A 251 -21.34 12.97 -5.57
C GLU A 251 -19.83 12.79 -5.35
N PHE A 252 -19.41 11.65 -4.76
CA PHE A 252 -18.00 11.33 -4.54
C PHE A 252 -17.20 11.15 -5.83
N ILE A 253 -17.81 10.55 -6.88
CA ILE A 253 -17.09 10.20 -8.13
C ILE A 253 -16.96 11.41 -9.07
N ARG A 254 -17.73 12.46 -8.91
CA ARG A 254 -17.63 13.71 -9.71
C ARG A 254 -16.28 14.39 -9.51
#